data_2be5b8ce8b6fe57c29a5b2440f377a3c
#
_entry.id   2be5b8ce8b6fe57c29a5b2440f377a3c
#
_cell.length_a   1.000
_cell.length_b   1.000
_cell.length_c   1.000
_cell.angle_alpha   90.00
_cell.angle_beta   90.00
_cell.angle_gamma   90.00
#
_symmetry.space_group_name_H-M   'P 1'
#
loop_
_entity.id
_entity.type
_entity.pdbx_description
1 polymer ?
#
loop_
_entity_poly.entity_id
_entity_poly.type
_entity_poly.pdbx_seq_one_letter_code
_entity_poly.pdbx_strand_id
1 'polypeptide(L)'
;MARPYAHGPKQFVFAAGDGNDQQVSVGDPQEAYVAFSAFFRGREADACSITDEPAGQSLVLMPGRGLIARIKDTDRPRPEYLRVERANRYLPGAMLFFENGCAGLDHFGQWFTDLADLDQPPETRGAARAAAITTETAALEEIGRIWADSGCVDPSDRYYVFFESQGADADRAERAVVLGLIEFLGLERANAPSDAAEGEIWVRADPRLRAAITRWS
;
A
#
# COMPACT_ATOMS: atom_id res chain seq x y z
N MET A 1 -10.29 -6.37 -20.26
CA MET A 1 -11.73 -6.07 -20.14
C MET A 1 -12.07 -6.09 -18.67
N ALA A 2 -12.51 -4.95 -18.10
CA ALA A 2 -13.03 -4.90 -16.72
C ALA A 2 -14.29 -5.80 -16.64
N ARG A 3 -14.46 -6.49 -15.51
CA ARG A 3 -15.65 -7.32 -15.29
C ARG A 3 -16.76 -6.44 -14.72
N PRO A 4 -18.01 -6.55 -15.24
CA PRO A 4 -19.13 -5.83 -14.66
C PRO A 4 -19.33 -6.24 -13.20
N TYR A 5 -19.94 -5.35 -12.41
CA TYR A 5 -20.25 -5.65 -11.02
C TYR A 5 -21.21 -6.83 -10.91
N ALA A 6 -20.92 -7.76 -9.99
CA ALA A 6 -21.70 -9.00 -9.84
C ALA A 6 -23.17 -8.78 -9.44
N HIS A 7 -23.49 -7.61 -8.87
CA HIS A 7 -24.82 -7.27 -8.32
C HIS A 7 -25.52 -6.13 -9.06
N GLY A 8 -25.10 -5.85 -10.31
CA GLY A 8 -25.66 -4.75 -11.09
C GLY A 8 -24.91 -3.42 -10.91
N PRO A 9 -25.40 -2.32 -11.51
CA PRO A 9 -24.77 -1.01 -11.44
C PRO A 9 -24.58 -0.54 -10.00
N LYS A 10 -23.42 0.03 -9.69
CA LYS A 10 -23.13 0.68 -8.42
C LYS A 10 -23.38 2.19 -8.51
N GLN A 11 -23.72 2.77 -7.37
CA GLN A 11 -23.89 4.22 -7.22
C GLN A 11 -22.75 4.78 -6.37
N PHE A 12 -22.07 5.76 -6.92
CA PHE A 12 -21.02 6.49 -6.22
C PHE A 12 -21.35 7.97 -6.17
N VAL A 13 -20.97 8.61 -5.07
CA VAL A 13 -20.94 10.06 -4.95
C VAL A 13 -19.49 10.51 -4.91
N PHE A 14 -19.13 11.39 -5.83
CA PHE A 14 -17.86 12.09 -5.84
C PHE A 14 -18.09 13.47 -5.27
N ALA A 15 -17.35 13.84 -4.22
CA ALA A 15 -17.47 15.13 -3.58
C ALA A 15 -16.09 15.81 -3.48
N ALA A 16 -16.09 17.12 -3.61
CA ALA A 16 -14.94 17.96 -3.36
C ALA A 16 -15.37 19.15 -2.49
N GLY A 17 -14.41 19.80 -1.83
CA GLY A 17 -14.69 20.93 -0.94
C GLY A 17 -15.29 22.17 -1.62
N ASP A 18 -15.40 22.16 -2.95
CA ASP A 18 -16.01 23.23 -3.77
C ASP A 18 -17.54 23.15 -3.88
N GLY A 19 -18.19 22.12 -3.28
CA GLY A 19 -19.62 21.91 -3.31
C GLY A 19 -20.17 21.38 -4.65
N ASN A 20 -19.30 20.98 -5.57
CA ASN A 20 -19.69 20.37 -6.84
C ASN A 20 -19.68 18.85 -6.73
N ASP A 21 -20.64 18.31 -5.99
CA ASP A 21 -20.79 16.86 -5.84
C ASP A 21 -21.38 16.24 -7.10
N GLN A 22 -20.90 15.08 -7.48
CA GLN A 22 -21.33 14.33 -8.64
C GLN A 22 -21.79 12.93 -8.25
N GLN A 23 -23.07 12.64 -8.46
CA GLN A 23 -23.60 11.28 -8.33
C GLN A 23 -23.49 10.57 -9.67
N VAL A 24 -22.92 9.34 -9.65
CA VAL A 24 -22.73 8.52 -10.84
C VAL A 24 -23.26 7.12 -10.62
N SER A 25 -23.92 6.57 -11.65
CA SER A 25 -24.30 5.16 -11.69
C SER A 25 -23.52 4.48 -12.79
N VAL A 26 -22.78 3.42 -12.45
CA VAL A 26 -21.81 2.79 -13.35
C VAL A 26 -21.94 1.27 -13.35
N GLY A 27 -21.72 0.66 -14.50
CA GLY A 27 -21.88 -0.78 -14.72
C GLY A 27 -20.65 -1.59 -14.34
N ASP A 28 -19.47 -0.96 -14.31
CA ASP A 28 -18.23 -1.64 -13.97
C ASP A 28 -17.20 -0.70 -13.32
N PRO A 29 -16.13 -1.25 -12.71
CA PRO A 29 -15.09 -0.46 -12.06
C PRO A 29 -14.36 0.51 -13.00
N GLN A 30 -14.20 0.15 -14.27
CA GLN A 30 -13.48 0.99 -15.24
C GLN A 30 -14.27 2.24 -15.60
N GLU A 31 -15.59 2.13 -15.73
CA GLU A 31 -16.48 3.29 -15.93
C GLU A 31 -16.39 4.25 -14.75
N ALA A 32 -16.43 3.71 -13.51
CA ALA A 32 -16.26 4.51 -12.29
C ALA A 32 -14.92 5.23 -12.26
N TYR A 33 -13.84 4.53 -12.60
CA TYR A 33 -12.50 5.07 -12.65
C TYR A 33 -12.38 6.21 -13.68
N VAL A 34 -12.93 6.04 -14.88
CA VAL A 34 -12.91 7.08 -15.93
C VAL A 34 -13.69 8.30 -15.48
N ALA A 35 -14.87 8.13 -14.92
CA ALA A 35 -15.70 9.22 -14.40
C ALA A 35 -14.99 9.97 -13.27
N PHE A 36 -14.40 9.23 -12.31
CA PHE A 36 -13.67 9.83 -11.21
C PHE A 36 -12.38 10.53 -11.68
N SER A 37 -11.64 9.95 -12.61
CA SER A 37 -10.44 10.59 -13.16
C SER A 37 -10.74 11.91 -13.83
N ALA A 38 -11.89 12.02 -14.50
CA ALA A 38 -12.37 13.29 -15.08
C ALA A 38 -12.76 14.29 -13.99
N PHE A 39 -13.44 13.85 -12.92
CA PHE A 39 -13.81 14.67 -11.77
C PHE A 39 -12.58 15.16 -11.00
N PHE A 40 -11.60 14.30 -10.78
CA PHE A 40 -10.38 14.59 -10.02
C PHE A 40 -9.43 15.55 -10.76
N ARG A 41 -9.48 15.59 -12.11
CA ARG A 41 -8.62 16.45 -12.93
C ARG A 41 -8.84 17.92 -12.61
N GLY A 42 -7.76 18.62 -12.29
CA GLY A 42 -7.79 20.03 -11.88
C GLY A 42 -8.11 20.25 -10.40
N ARG A 43 -8.28 19.16 -9.64
CA ARG A 43 -8.54 19.18 -8.19
C ARG A 43 -7.43 18.47 -7.40
N GLU A 44 -6.27 18.28 -8.01
CA GLU A 44 -5.16 17.51 -7.41
C GLU A 44 -4.56 18.15 -6.14
N ALA A 45 -4.94 19.40 -5.84
CA ALA A 45 -4.58 20.07 -4.58
C ALA A 45 -5.65 19.94 -3.49
N ASP A 46 -6.88 19.59 -3.87
CA ASP A 46 -8.05 19.58 -2.99
C ASP A 46 -8.30 18.18 -2.42
N ALA A 47 -9.04 18.14 -1.31
CA ALA A 47 -9.56 16.85 -0.83
C ALA A 47 -10.76 16.45 -1.68
N CYS A 48 -10.71 15.23 -2.22
CA CYS A 48 -11.81 14.62 -2.95
C CYS A 48 -12.24 13.31 -2.30
N SER A 49 -13.52 13.04 -2.25
CA SER A 49 -14.05 11.78 -1.73
C SER A 49 -14.83 10.98 -2.78
N ILE A 50 -14.81 9.67 -2.58
CA ILE A 50 -15.62 8.68 -3.31
C ILE A 50 -16.44 7.96 -2.25
N THR A 51 -17.76 8.01 -2.32
CA THR A 51 -18.65 7.28 -1.42
C THR A 51 -19.44 6.25 -2.22
N ASP A 52 -19.33 4.98 -1.83
CA ASP A 52 -20.22 3.88 -2.24
C ASP A 52 -21.37 3.88 -1.24
N GLU A 53 -22.47 4.60 -1.55
CA GLU A 53 -23.61 4.76 -0.65
C GLU A 53 -24.27 3.43 -0.29
N PRO A 54 -24.55 2.52 -1.24
CA PRO A 54 -25.11 1.22 -0.92
C PRO A 54 -24.25 0.36 0.00
N ALA A 55 -22.91 0.48 -0.11
CA ALA A 55 -21.99 -0.27 0.73
C ALA A 55 -21.67 0.44 2.06
N GLY A 56 -22.05 1.71 2.21
CA GLY A 56 -21.72 2.54 3.38
C GLY A 56 -20.22 2.73 3.55
N GLN A 57 -19.46 2.85 2.45
CA GLN A 57 -17.99 2.98 2.47
C GLN A 57 -17.55 4.26 1.77
N SER A 58 -16.43 4.81 2.21
CA SER A 58 -15.88 6.01 1.58
C SER A 58 -14.35 5.97 1.51
N LEU A 59 -13.82 6.55 0.43
CA LEU A 59 -12.40 6.82 0.22
C LEU A 59 -12.21 8.33 0.06
N VAL A 60 -11.28 8.92 0.82
CA VAL A 60 -10.96 10.34 0.75
C VAL A 60 -9.51 10.49 0.31
N LEU A 61 -9.29 11.14 -0.81
CA LEU A 61 -7.99 11.50 -1.35
C LEU A 61 -7.64 12.90 -0.90
N MET A 62 -6.48 13.10 -0.28
CA MET A 62 -6.01 14.39 0.24
C MET A 62 -4.62 14.70 -0.32
N PRO A 63 -4.48 15.04 -1.60
CA PRO A 63 -3.18 15.21 -2.24
C PRO A 63 -2.33 16.31 -1.59
N GLY A 64 -2.94 17.43 -1.21
CA GLY A 64 -2.25 18.51 -0.51
C GLY A 64 -1.65 18.13 0.85
N ARG A 65 -2.06 16.99 1.41
CA ARG A 65 -1.52 16.42 2.66
C ARG A 65 -0.67 15.17 2.44
N GLY A 66 -0.58 14.67 1.22
CA GLY A 66 0.07 13.39 0.95
C GLY A 66 -0.65 12.20 1.61
N LEU A 67 -1.99 12.21 1.67
CA LEU A 67 -2.76 11.22 2.42
C LEU A 67 -3.92 10.65 1.60
N ILE A 68 -4.28 9.41 1.93
CA ILE A 68 -5.58 8.82 1.63
C ILE A 68 -6.21 8.42 2.97
N ALA A 69 -7.51 8.65 3.12
CA ALA A 69 -8.29 8.08 4.23
C ALA A 69 -9.36 7.14 3.67
N ARG A 70 -9.64 6.04 4.37
CA ARG A 70 -10.77 5.16 4.10
C ARG A 70 -11.69 5.07 5.31
N ILE A 71 -12.98 4.96 5.05
CA ILE A 71 -14.03 4.80 6.05
C ILE A 71 -14.81 3.55 5.66
N LYS A 72 -14.72 2.51 6.49
CA LYS A 72 -15.34 1.19 6.24
C LYS A 72 -16.85 1.15 6.58
N ASP A 73 -17.31 2.10 7.37
CA ASP A 73 -18.70 2.24 7.80
C ASP A 73 -18.99 3.73 7.95
N THR A 74 -19.78 4.30 7.03
CA THR A 74 -20.13 5.72 7.04
C THR A 74 -21.10 6.11 8.15
N ASP A 75 -21.88 5.16 8.69
CA ASP A 75 -22.77 5.39 9.83
C ASP A 75 -22.00 5.50 11.16
N ARG A 76 -20.82 4.88 11.21
CA ARG A 76 -19.91 4.92 12.36
C ARG A 76 -18.49 5.24 11.89
N PRO A 77 -18.24 6.46 11.42
CA PRO A 77 -17.02 6.80 10.76
C PRO A 77 -15.81 6.66 11.70
N ARG A 78 -14.94 5.72 11.38
CA ARG A 78 -13.62 5.55 11.96
C ARG A 78 -12.62 5.58 10.82
N PRO A 79 -12.08 6.75 10.48
CA PRO A 79 -11.16 6.86 9.38
C PRO A 79 -9.85 6.12 9.70
N GLU A 80 -9.35 5.41 8.70
CA GLU A 80 -8.00 4.87 8.67
C GLU A 80 -7.21 5.64 7.62
N TYR A 81 -5.99 6.01 7.91
CA TYR A 81 -5.15 6.89 7.09
C TYR A 81 -3.96 6.15 6.52
N LEU A 82 -3.60 6.47 5.29
CA LEU A 82 -2.40 6.00 4.60
C LEU A 82 -1.61 7.19 4.08
N ARG A 83 -0.29 7.22 4.31
CA ARG A 83 0.58 8.20 3.67
C ARG A 83 0.85 7.81 2.22
N VAL A 84 0.69 8.76 1.33
CA VAL A 84 0.95 8.64 -0.11
C VAL A 84 2.12 9.54 -0.47
N GLU A 85 3.21 8.94 -0.84
CA GLU A 85 4.46 9.67 -1.10
C GLU A 85 4.61 10.06 -2.57
N ARG A 86 3.85 9.43 -3.45
CA ARG A 86 3.87 9.69 -4.89
C ARG A 86 2.47 10.02 -5.38
N ALA A 87 2.31 11.17 -6.02
CA ALA A 87 1.02 11.63 -6.52
C ALA A 87 0.33 10.64 -7.49
N ASN A 88 1.09 9.83 -8.21
CA ASN A 88 0.57 8.81 -9.11
C ASN A 88 -0.13 7.63 -8.42
N ARG A 89 -0.12 7.54 -7.08
CA ARG A 89 -0.80 6.47 -6.32
C ARG A 89 -2.27 6.77 -6.02
N TYR A 90 -2.73 8.02 -6.14
CA TYR A 90 -4.12 8.35 -5.81
C TYR A 90 -5.14 7.64 -6.70
N LEU A 91 -4.95 7.71 -8.01
CA LEU A 91 -5.86 7.07 -8.96
C LEU A 91 -5.83 5.53 -8.89
N PRO A 92 -4.68 4.86 -8.77
CA PRO A 92 -4.66 3.42 -8.46
C PRO A 92 -5.41 3.04 -7.19
N GLY A 93 -5.31 3.84 -6.11
CA GLY A 93 -6.11 3.63 -4.90
C GLY A 93 -7.61 3.74 -5.15
N ALA A 94 -8.04 4.74 -5.94
CA ALA A 94 -9.43 4.87 -6.35
C ALA A 94 -9.90 3.66 -7.19
N MET A 95 -9.07 3.15 -8.10
CA MET A 95 -9.41 1.96 -8.90
C MET A 95 -9.66 0.73 -8.02
N LEU A 96 -8.76 0.46 -7.07
CA LEU A 96 -8.92 -0.66 -6.13
C LEU A 96 -10.20 -0.53 -5.29
N PHE A 97 -10.55 0.71 -4.89
CA PHE A 97 -11.79 0.97 -4.19
C PHE A 97 -13.02 0.70 -5.06
N PHE A 98 -13.02 1.09 -6.33
CA PHE A 98 -14.10 0.78 -7.25
C PHE A 98 -14.28 -0.72 -7.46
N GLU A 99 -13.19 -1.48 -7.52
CA GLU A 99 -13.23 -2.93 -7.71
C GLU A 99 -13.81 -3.64 -6.49
N ASN A 100 -13.29 -3.35 -5.30
CA ASN A 100 -13.51 -4.17 -4.11
C ASN A 100 -13.85 -3.37 -2.84
N GLY A 101 -14.18 -2.08 -2.95
CA GLY A 101 -14.41 -1.23 -1.79
C GLY A 101 -13.16 -1.07 -0.92
N CYS A 102 -13.39 -0.84 0.38
CA CYS A 102 -12.29 -0.71 1.34
C CYS A 102 -11.43 -1.97 1.47
N ALA A 103 -11.97 -3.17 1.21
CA ALA A 103 -11.23 -4.42 1.25
C ALA A 103 -10.15 -4.50 0.16
N GLY A 104 -10.39 -3.91 -1.02
CA GLY A 104 -9.40 -3.81 -2.09
C GLY A 104 -8.15 -3.02 -1.70
N LEU A 105 -8.27 -2.18 -0.69
CA LEU A 105 -7.20 -1.32 -0.21
C LEU A 105 -6.35 -1.93 0.92
N ASP A 106 -6.70 -3.13 1.44
CA ASP A 106 -5.99 -3.71 2.57
C ASP A 106 -4.50 -3.96 2.28
N HIS A 107 -4.16 -4.25 1.03
CA HIS A 107 -2.79 -4.46 0.58
C HIS A 107 -2.14 -3.24 -0.10
N PHE A 108 -2.85 -2.12 -0.16
CA PHE A 108 -2.36 -0.91 -0.83
C PHE A 108 -1.24 -0.21 -0.06
N GLY A 109 -1.18 -0.41 1.26
CA GLY A 109 -0.16 0.12 2.16
C GLY A 109 -0.53 -0.07 3.62
N GLN A 110 0.26 0.50 4.52
CA GLN A 110 -0.01 0.44 5.96
C GLN A 110 -1.02 1.52 6.35
N TRP A 111 -2.13 1.10 6.95
CA TRP A 111 -3.20 1.98 7.43
C TRP A 111 -3.07 2.25 8.93
N PHE A 112 -3.31 3.48 9.32
CA PHE A 112 -3.23 3.96 10.70
C PHE A 112 -4.56 4.58 11.12
N THR A 113 -4.95 4.38 12.36
CA THR A 113 -6.17 4.99 12.94
C THR A 113 -5.89 6.36 13.56
N ASP A 114 -4.64 6.69 13.82
CA ASP A 114 -4.21 7.98 14.33
C ASP A 114 -3.29 8.70 13.34
N LEU A 115 -3.58 9.97 13.08
CA LEU A 115 -2.72 10.81 12.22
C LEU A 115 -1.32 11.02 12.82
N ALA A 116 -1.21 11.02 14.16
CA ALA A 116 0.08 11.15 14.82
C ALA A 116 1.05 10.01 14.48
N ASP A 117 0.52 8.81 14.18
CA ASP A 117 1.35 7.67 13.78
C ASP A 117 1.98 7.88 12.40
N LEU A 118 1.37 8.70 11.54
CA LEU A 118 1.90 9.05 10.23
C LEU A 118 3.10 10.01 10.29
N ASP A 119 3.23 10.77 11.37
CA ASP A 119 4.32 11.75 11.55
C ASP A 119 5.56 11.13 12.19
N GLN A 120 5.48 9.84 12.58
CA GLN A 120 6.65 9.11 13.05
C GLN A 120 7.69 8.92 11.95
N PRO A 121 9.00 8.86 12.27
CA PRO A 121 10.03 8.52 11.31
C PRO A 121 9.72 7.22 10.56
N PRO A 122 10.02 7.15 9.24
CA PRO A 122 9.73 5.96 8.44
C PRO A 122 10.27 4.67 9.04
N GLU A 123 11.46 4.72 9.61
CA GLU A 123 12.11 3.59 10.27
C GLU A 123 11.32 3.10 11.48
N THR A 124 10.76 4.04 12.26
CA THR A 124 9.91 3.71 13.42
C THR A 124 8.63 3.04 12.99
N ARG A 125 7.96 3.54 11.93
CA ARG A 125 6.77 2.93 11.35
C ARG A 125 7.06 1.52 10.81
N GLY A 126 8.19 1.35 10.10
CA GLY A 126 8.63 0.07 9.58
C GLY A 126 8.91 -0.94 10.69
N ALA A 127 9.62 -0.53 11.74
CA ALA A 127 9.89 -1.38 12.90
C ALA A 127 8.60 -1.78 13.62
N ALA A 128 7.65 -0.85 13.81
CA ALA A 128 6.35 -1.16 14.41
C ALA A 128 5.54 -2.15 13.56
N ARG A 129 5.58 -2.02 12.22
CA ARG A 129 4.95 -2.96 11.29
C ARG A 129 5.57 -4.36 11.42
N ALA A 130 6.90 -4.48 11.46
CA ALA A 130 7.56 -5.76 11.67
C ALA A 130 7.16 -6.39 13.01
N ALA A 131 7.14 -5.60 14.09
CA ALA A 131 6.76 -6.06 15.43
C ALA A 131 5.28 -6.52 15.53
N ALA A 132 4.39 -6.00 14.69
CA ALA A 132 3.00 -6.43 14.62
C ALA A 132 2.83 -7.82 13.96
N ILE A 133 3.85 -8.32 13.25
CA ILE A 133 3.85 -9.63 12.63
C ILE A 133 4.34 -10.65 13.65
N THR A 134 3.42 -11.48 14.17
CA THR A 134 3.68 -12.37 15.29
C THR A 134 3.78 -13.86 14.91
N THR A 135 3.58 -14.19 13.63
CA THR A 135 3.66 -15.57 13.14
C THR A 135 4.72 -15.73 12.07
N GLU A 136 5.41 -16.87 12.06
CA GLU A 136 6.42 -17.18 11.05
C GLU A 136 5.85 -17.15 9.63
N THR A 137 4.63 -17.67 9.44
CA THR A 137 3.97 -17.68 8.13
C THR A 137 3.75 -16.26 7.61
N ALA A 138 3.19 -15.36 8.42
CA ALA A 138 2.96 -13.98 8.02
C ALA A 138 4.27 -13.22 7.77
N ALA A 139 5.30 -13.51 8.55
CA ALA A 139 6.63 -12.93 8.36
C ALA A 139 7.28 -13.38 7.05
N LEU A 140 7.18 -14.66 6.72
CA LEU A 140 7.68 -15.21 5.45
C LEU A 140 6.89 -14.68 4.25
N GLU A 141 5.58 -14.54 4.36
CA GLU A 141 4.75 -13.95 3.31
C GLU A 141 5.14 -12.50 3.05
N GLU A 142 5.27 -11.71 4.09
CA GLU A 142 5.61 -10.28 3.94
C GLU A 142 7.03 -10.07 3.41
N ILE A 143 8.02 -10.75 3.96
CA ILE A 143 9.40 -10.62 3.48
C ILE A 143 9.55 -11.18 2.06
N GLY A 144 8.87 -12.28 1.73
CA GLY A 144 8.85 -12.87 0.39
C GLY A 144 8.26 -11.92 -0.65
N ARG A 145 7.16 -11.23 -0.31
CA ARG A 145 6.54 -10.21 -1.16
C ARG A 145 7.50 -9.06 -1.44
N ILE A 146 8.13 -8.50 -0.41
CA ILE A 146 9.09 -7.39 -0.56
C ILE A 146 10.28 -7.83 -1.44
N TRP A 147 10.76 -9.05 -1.23
CA TRP A 147 11.88 -9.60 -2.02
C TRP A 147 11.51 -9.85 -3.48
N ALA A 148 10.30 -10.33 -3.75
CA ALA A 148 9.83 -10.52 -5.11
C ALA A 148 9.71 -9.19 -5.89
N ASP A 149 9.33 -8.11 -5.20
CA ASP A 149 9.18 -6.78 -5.80
C ASP A 149 10.52 -6.06 -6.03
N SER A 150 11.48 -6.24 -5.15
CA SER A 150 12.68 -5.38 -5.08
C SER A 150 13.99 -6.14 -4.95
N GLY A 151 13.93 -7.47 -4.82
CA GLY A 151 15.10 -8.30 -4.50
C GLY A 151 15.65 -9.03 -5.71
N CYS A 152 16.85 -9.54 -5.53
CA CYS A 152 17.52 -10.41 -6.47
C CYS A 152 18.09 -11.64 -5.76
N VAL A 153 18.31 -12.69 -6.52
CA VAL A 153 19.01 -13.91 -6.09
C VAL A 153 20.36 -13.92 -6.80
N ASP A 154 21.42 -13.89 -5.99
CA ASP A 154 22.78 -14.03 -6.50
C ASP A 154 23.04 -15.49 -6.93
N PRO A 155 23.81 -15.74 -8.00
CA PRO A 155 24.24 -17.07 -8.43
C PRO A 155 24.95 -17.89 -7.34
N SER A 156 25.50 -17.24 -6.31
CA SER A 156 26.13 -17.90 -5.15
C SER A 156 25.13 -18.32 -4.05
N ASP A 157 23.84 -18.40 -4.34
CA ASP A 157 22.77 -18.74 -3.39
C ASP A 157 22.63 -17.77 -2.21
N ARG A 158 22.98 -16.49 -2.42
CA ARG A 158 22.66 -15.41 -1.49
C ARG A 158 21.48 -14.61 -2.04
N TYR A 159 20.69 -14.08 -1.14
CA TYR A 159 19.57 -13.18 -1.48
C TYR A 159 19.91 -11.78 -1.04
N TYR A 160 19.66 -10.80 -1.89
CA TYR A 160 19.76 -9.42 -1.50
C TYR A 160 18.55 -8.62 -1.94
N VAL A 161 18.25 -7.58 -1.19
CA VAL A 161 17.27 -6.57 -1.54
C VAL A 161 17.91 -5.20 -1.39
N PHE A 162 17.65 -4.34 -2.36
CA PHE A 162 18.18 -3.00 -2.38
C PHE A 162 17.10 -2.00 -1.92
N PHE A 163 17.49 -1.14 -0.97
CA PHE A 163 16.70 0.02 -0.59
C PHE A 163 17.59 1.25 -0.72
N GLU A 164 17.12 2.25 -1.43
CA GLU A 164 17.85 3.50 -1.56
C GLU A 164 17.98 4.16 -0.18
N SER A 165 19.20 4.24 0.34
CA SER A 165 19.47 4.65 1.74
C SER A 165 19.08 6.10 2.02
N GLN A 166 19.01 6.96 0.98
CA GLN A 166 18.50 8.31 0.99
C GLN A 166 17.17 8.43 0.22
N GLY A 167 16.53 7.30 -0.06
CA GLY A 167 15.33 7.19 -0.83
C GLY A 167 14.08 7.73 -0.12
N ALA A 168 12.97 7.59 -0.82
CA ALA A 168 11.65 7.95 -0.31
C ALA A 168 11.38 7.32 1.07
N ASP A 169 10.54 7.95 1.88
CA ASP A 169 10.13 7.45 3.20
C ASP A 169 9.63 6.00 3.16
N ALA A 170 9.04 5.57 2.02
CA ALA A 170 8.62 4.19 1.80
C ALA A 170 9.80 3.20 1.86
N ASP A 171 10.90 3.52 1.18
CA ASP A 171 12.08 2.64 1.13
C ASP A 171 12.71 2.48 2.51
N ARG A 172 12.78 3.58 3.27
CA ARG A 172 13.30 3.56 4.64
C ARG A 172 12.41 2.77 5.58
N ALA A 173 11.09 2.89 5.45
CA ALA A 173 10.13 2.11 6.22
C ALA A 173 10.20 0.61 5.85
N GLU A 174 10.22 0.27 4.56
CA GLU A 174 10.34 -1.13 4.12
C GLU A 174 11.67 -1.76 4.53
N ARG A 175 12.76 -0.99 4.44
CA ARG A 175 14.07 -1.44 4.96
C ARG A 175 13.99 -1.82 6.44
N ALA A 176 13.32 -1.02 7.26
CA ALA A 176 13.14 -1.32 8.69
C ALA A 176 12.24 -2.56 8.90
N VAL A 177 11.20 -2.74 8.09
CA VAL A 177 10.39 -3.98 8.09
C VAL A 177 11.27 -5.19 7.82
N VAL A 178 12.04 -5.18 6.73
CA VAL A 178 12.90 -6.30 6.34
C VAL A 178 13.92 -6.64 7.43
N LEU A 179 14.56 -5.63 8.02
CA LEU A 179 15.52 -5.86 9.11
C LEU A 179 14.85 -6.51 10.33
N GLY A 180 13.66 -6.05 10.73
CA GLY A 180 12.92 -6.65 11.83
C GLY A 180 12.45 -8.08 11.53
N LEU A 181 12.03 -8.36 10.29
CA LEU A 181 11.63 -9.71 9.89
C LEU A 181 12.81 -10.69 9.78
N ILE A 182 13.98 -10.22 9.32
CA ILE A 182 15.22 -11.03 9.34
C ILE A 182 15.54 -11.46 10.76
N GLU A 183 15.47 -10.55 11.73
CA GLU A 183 15.70 -10.85 13.14
C GLU A 183 14.65 -11.82 13.69
N PHE A 184 13.36 -11.56 13.46
CA PHE A 184 12.25 -12.38 13.91
C PHE A 184 12.32 -13.82 13.36
N LEU A 185 12.67 -13.99 12.08
CA LEU A 185 12.79 -15.29 11.41
C LEU A 185 14.11 -16.00 11.71
N GLY A 186 15.06 -15.33 12.36
CA GLY A 186 16.40 -15.87 12.59
C GLY A 186 17.19 -16.11 11.30
N LEU A 187 16.96 -15.29 10.26
CA LEU A 187 17.69 -15.41 8.99
C LEU A 187 19.14 -14.92 9.16
N GLU A 188 20.07 -15.71 8.69
CA GLU A 188 21.50 -15.36 8.79
C GLU A 188 21.86 -14.27 7.77
N ARG A 189 22.39 -13.15 8.26
CA ARG A 189 22.89 -12.10 7.38
C ARG A 189 24.19 -12.56 6.68
N ALA A 190 24.28 -12.29 5.41
CA ALA A 190 25.49 -12.52 4.62
C ALA A 190 26.29 -11.21 4.51
N ASN A 191 27.60 -11.35 4.37
CA ASN A 191 28.44 -10.21 4.02
C ASN A 191 28.14 -9.78 2.59
N ALA A 192 27.92 -8.48 2.41
CA ALA A 192 27.81 -7.88 1.10
C ALA A 192 29.14 -8.05 0.32
N PRO A 193 29.09 -8.29 -1.00
CA PRO A 193 30.27 -8.19 -1.86
C PRO A 193 30.92 -6.81 -1.77
N SER A 194 32.18 -6.72 -2.18
CA SER A 194 32.95 -5.45 -2.14
C SER A 194 32.41 -4.38 -3.10
N ASP A 195 31.63 -4.80 -4.08
CA ASP A 195 30.97 -3.98 -5.10
C ASP A 195 29.46 -3.77 -4.84
N ALA A 196 28.97 -4.24 -3.68
CA ALA A 196 27.58 -4.05 -3.29
C ALA A 196 27.25 -2.56 -3.12
N ALA A 197 26.06 -2.17 -3.55
CA ALA A 197 25.58 -0.81 -3.38
C ALA A 197 25.28 -0.49 -1.91
N GLU A 198 25.45 0.76 -1.53
CA GLU A 198 25.06 1.22 -0.20
C GLU A 198 23.53 1.06 -0.04
N GLY A 199 23.11 0.39 1.03
CA GLY A 199 21.70 0.13 1.31
C GLY A 199 21.22 -1.29 1.00
N GLU A 200 22.06 -2.13 0.35
CA GLU A 200 21.73 -3.53 0.16
C GLU A 200 21.72 -4.30 1.48
N ILE A 201 20.71 -5.17 1.62
CA ILE A 201 20.62 -6.12 2.72
C ILE A 201 20.83 -7.53 2.15
N TRP A 202 21.85 -8.21 2.65
CA TRP A 202 22.21 -9.55 2.21
C TRP A 202 21.90 -10.57 3.28
N VAL A 203 21.27 -11.69 2.87
CA VAL A 203 21.01 -12.86 3.71
C VAL A 203 21.51 -14.14 3.04
N ARG A 204 21.89 -15.13 3.83
CA ARG A 204 22.23 -16.46 3.33
C ARG A 204 20.99 -17.15 2.80
N ALA A 205 21.18 -18.10 1.88
CA ALA A 205 20.09 -18.91 1.36
C ALA A 205 19.36 -19.64 2.51
N ASP A 206 18.07 -19.38 2.62
CA ASP A 206 17.16 -20.07 3.54
C ASP A 206 16.02 -20.69 2.71
N PRO A 207 15.76 -22.01 2.84
CA PRO A 207 14.71 -22.69 2.07
C PRO A 207 13.31 -22.07 2.26
N ARG A 208 13.01 -21.57 3.47
CA ARG A 208 11.71 -20.94 3.79
C ARG A 208 11.57 -19.62 3.03
N LEU A 209 12.63 -18.80 3.04
CA LEU A 209 12.65 -17.54 2.30
C LEU A 209 12.57 -17.79 0.79
N ARG A 210 13.28 -18.79 0.25
CA ARG A 210 13.19 -19.18 -1.16
C ARG A 210 11.76 -19.53 -1.55
N ALA A 211 11.10 -20.39 -0.76
CA ALA A 211 9.72 -20.78 -1.02
C ALA A 211 8.75 -19.59 -0.98
N ALA A 212 8.96 -18.65 -0.05
CA ALA A 212 8.18 -17.43 0.08
C ALA A 212 8.35 -16.51 -1.14
N ILE A 213 9.59 -16.26 -1.59
CA ILE A 213 9.87 -15.45 -2.80
C ILE A 213 9.21 -16.09 -4.03
N THR A 214 9.40 -17.39 -4.25
CA THR A 214 8.84 -18.10 -5.41
C THR A 214 7.31 -18.03 -5.48
N ARG A 215 6.64 -17.90 -4.34
CA ARG A 215 5.17 -17.75 -4.29
C ARG A 215 4.72 -16.42 -4.90
N TRP A 216 5.53 -15.37 -4.81
CA TRP A 216 5.21 -14.02 -5.26
C TRP A 216 5.84 -13.63 -6.61
N SER A 217 6.83 -14.40 -7.09
CA SER A 217 7.47 -14.24 -8.41
C SER A 217 6.72 -15.02 -9.48
#